data_d7907db9953db2d4b232aad7114fe639
#
_entry.id   d7907db9953db2d4b232aad7114fe639
#
_cell.length_a   1.000
_cell.length_b   1.000
_cell.length_c   1.000
_cell.angle_alpha   90.00
_cell.angle_beta   90.00
_cell.angle_gamma   90.00
#
_symmetry.space_group_name_H-M   'P 1'
#
loop_
_entity.id
_entity.type
_entity.pdbx_description
1 polymer ?
#
loop_
_entity_poly.entity_id
_entity_poly.type
_entity_poly.pdbx_seq_one_letter_code
_entity_poly.pdbx_strand_id
1 'polypeptide(L)'
;MKKISFEKHWVTYLAIILIPIILWTSVYDILGEPADNEKFAILFVGDGLDCEGLAAYISENYSDPRMKSISVESTTILDGIYYDYLKTRCYNYDLIIFTEGNMKEHLGRVVFEREIMLSDYADLLPESDYYYEHINDMDIPFGFVVADGDLDNLFTRFYSGDERCCLFLSPRSVNLGGINGEGEKSDDYALIVLRALFGK
;
A
#
# COMPACT_ATOMS: atom_id res chain seq x y z
N MET A 1 33.96 53.09 -8.73
CA MET A 1 33.27 51.82 -8.46
C MET A 1 32.07 52.10 -7.55
N LYS A 2 30.82 51.96 -8.05
CA LYS A 2 29.62 52.11 -7.23
C LYS A 2 29.55 50.92 -6.27
N LYS A 3 29.63 51.17 -4.97
CA LYS A 3 29.29 50.17 -3.95
C LYS A 3 27.87 49.70 -4.23
N ILE A 4 27.70 48.48 -4.68
CA ILE A 4 26.39 47.85 -4.82
C ILE A 4 25.86 47.76 -3.40
N SER A 5 24.77 48.49 -3.12
CA SER A 5 24.14 48.54 -1.81
C SER A 5 23.49 47.18 -1.54
N PHE A 6 24.26 46.24 -0.99
CA PHE A 6 23.82 44.92 -0.63
C PHE A 6 22.61 44.97 0.35
N GLU A 7 22.60 45.99 1.22
CA GLU A 7 21.53 46.17 2.20
C GLU A 7 20.15 46.48 1.62
N LYS A 8 20.09 47.06 0.39
CA LYS A 8 18.82 47.45 -0.23
C LYS A 8 18.19 46.35 -1.08
N HIS A 9 18.93 45.33 -1.47
CA HIS A 9 18.48 44.29 -2.40
C HIS A 9 18.74 42.85 -1.94
N TRP A 10 19.05 42.67 -0.62
CA TRP A 10 19.37 41.35 -0.10
C TRP A 10 18.23 40.33 -0.31
N VAL A 11 16.97 40.78 -0.19
CA VAL A 11 15.78 39.93 -0.41
C VAL A 11 15.73 39.44 -1.88
N THR A 12 16.07 40.34 -2.82
CA THR A 12 16.12 40.00 -4.25
C THR A 12 17.22 38.95 -4.53
N TYR A 13 18.40 39.13 -3.94
CA TYR A 13 19.48 38.13 -4.08
C TYR A 13 19.14 36.79 -3.45
N LEU A 14 18.51 36.85 -2.29
CA LEU A 14 18.05 35.63 -1.61
C LEU A 14 16.98 34.89 -2.42
N ALA A 15 16.04 35.60 -3.01
CA ALA A 15 15.05 35.06 -3.92
C ALA A 15 15.66 34.43 -5.19
N ILE A 16 16.64 35.09 -5.80
CA ILE A 16 17.36 34.58 -6.98
C ILE A 16 18.09 33.26 -6.68
N ILE A 17 18.55 33.08 -5.45
CA ILE A 17 19.22 31.85 -5.03
C ILE A 17 18.23 30.77 -4.63
N LEU A 18 17.21 31.10 -3.80
CA LEU A 18 16.27 30.14 -3.25
C LEU A 18 15.28 29.60 -4.29
N ILE A 19 14.78 30.43 -5.19
CA ILE A 19 13.79 29.99 -6.19
C ILE A 19 14.36 28.88 -7.09
N PRO A 20 15.56 28.98 -7.66
CA PRO A 20 16.15 27.89 -8.46
C PRO A 20 16.38 26.62 -7.62
N ILE A 21 16.78 26.73 -6.35
CA ILE A 21 17.00 25.58 -5.48
C ILE A 21 15.67 24.86 -5.23
N ILE A 22 14.61 25.59 -4.88
CA ILE A 22 13.28 25.02 -4.65
C ILE A 22 12.72 24.42 -5.93
N LEU A 23 12.86 25.09 -7.07
CA LEU A 23 12.42 24.56 -8.35
C LEU A 23 13.21 23.30 -8.73
N TRP A 24 14.53 23.30 -8.51
CA TRP A 24 15.37 22.14 -8.83
C TRP A 24 15.04 20.93 -7.95
N THR A 25 14.88 21.12 -6.64
CA THR A 25 14.47 20.03 -5.75
C THR A 25 13.11 19.47 -6.14
N SER A 26 12.11 20.34 -6.42
CA SER A 26 10.79 19.90 -6.85
C SER A 26 10.83 19.15 -8.20
N VAL A 27 11.62 19.63 -9.16
CA VAL A 27 11.80 18.93 -10.45
C VAL A 27 12.54 17.60 -10.27
N TYR A 28 13.55 17.58 -9.41
CA TYR A 28 14.30 16.35 -9.12
C TYR A 28 13.43 15.30 -8.45
N ASP A 29 12.60 15.70 -7.49
CA ASP A 29 11.66 14.81 -6.83
C ASP A 29 10.64 14.22 -7.82
N ILE A 30 10.05 15.07 -8.68
CA ILE A 30 9.08 14.63 -9.70
C ILE A 30 9.73 13.69 -10.75
N LEU A 31 10.95 14.00 -11.21
CA LEU A 31 11.65 13.18 -12.21
C LEU A 31 12.29 11.91 -11.63
N GLY A 32 12.57 11.91 -10.33
CA GLY A 32 13.17 10.78 -9.61
C GLY A 32 12.15 9.81 -9.05
N GLU A 33 10.88 10.18 -8.97
CA GLU A 33 9.84 9.27 -8.50
C GLU A 33 9.59 8.13 -9.51
N PRO A 34 9.63 6.87 -9.06
CA PRO A 34 9.23 5.76 -9.90
C PRO A 34 7.78 5.92 -10.40
N ALA A 35 7.48 5.44 -11.60
CA ALA A 35 6.10 5.39 -12.10
C ALA A 35 5.22 4.48 -11.22
N ASP A 36 3.91 4.65 -11.25
CA ASP A 36 3.00 3.89 -10.37
C ASP A 36 3.09 2.37 -10.59
N ASN A 37 3.34 1.93 -11.83
CA ASN A 37 3.58 0.53 -12.16
C ASN A 37 5.00 0.03 -11.81
N GLU A 38 5.86 0.89 -11.30
CA GLU A 38 7.20 0.57 -10.78
C GLU A 38 7.27 0.67 -9.24
N LYS A 39 6.14 0.98 -8.60
CA LYS A 39 5.97 1.04 -7.15
C LYS A 39 5.05 -0.08 -6.71
N PHE A 40 5.37 -0.69 -5.58
CA PHE A 40 4.49 -1.62 -4.90
C PHE A 40 4.31 -1.16 -3.45
N ALA A 41 3.07 -0.99 -3.04
CA ALA A 41 2.77 -0.43 -1.73
C ALA A 41 1.76 -1.27 -0.95
N ILE A 42 2.05 -1.51 0.32
CA ILE A 42 1.16 -2.18 1.28
C ILE A 42 0.77 -1.18 2.35
N LEU A 43 -0.52 -1.03 2.61
CA LEU A 43 -1.04 -0.29 3.76
C LEU A 43 -1.47 -1.26 4.85
N PHE A 44 -0.93 -1.07 6.05
CA PHE A 44 -1.39 -1.75 7.25
C PHE A 44 -2.20 -0.78 8.12
N VAL A 45 -3.42 -1.15 8.43
CA VAL A 45 -4.32 -0.36 9.29
C VAL A 45 -4.42 -1.06 10.63
N GLY A 46 -3.59 -0.64 11.56
CA GLY A 46 -3.42 -1.25 12.88
C GLY A 46 -2.05 -0.97 13.46
N ASP A 47 -1.77 -1.61 14.58
CA ASP A 47 -0.50 -1.50 15.32
C ASP A 47 0.22 -2.85 15.35
N GLY A 48 1.52 -2.83 15.58
CA GLY A 48 2.33 -4.02 15.83
C GLY A 48 3.00 -4.65 14.61
N LEU A 49 2.94 -4.03 13.42
CA LEU A 49 3.67 -4.49 12.23
C LEU A 49 5.04 -3.80 12.13
N ASP A 50 6.10 -4.59 11.96
CA ASP A 50 7.42 -4.10 11.55
C ASP A 50 7.42 -3.84 10.03
N CYS A 51 6.98 -2.64 9.67
CA CYS A 51 6.83 -2.24 8.27
C CYS A 51 8.17 -2.20 7.53
N GLU A 52 9.22 -1.70 8.18
CA GLU A 52 10.56 -1.60 7.58
C GLU A 52 11.16 -2.99 7.34
N GLY A 53 11.05 -3.87 8.32
CA GLY A 53 11.53 -5.25 8.21
C GLY A 53 10.80 -6.02 7.12
N LEU A 54 9.48 -5.90 7.03
CA LEU A 54 8.68 -6.56 6.00
C LEU A 54 9.01 -6.02 4.59
N ALA A 55 9.10 -4.70 4.42
CA ALA A 55 9.45 -4.08 3.14
C ALA A 55 10.85 -4.50 2.66
N ALA A 56 11.84 -4.50 3.57
CA ALA A 56 13.19 -4.96 3.28
C ALA A 56 13.20 -6.43 2.86
N TYR A 57 12.50 -7.29 3.60
CA TYR A 57 12.45 -8.71 3.29
C TYR A 57 11.82 -8.99 1.92
N ILE A 58 10.71 -8.31 1.58
CA ILE A 58 10.07 -8.44 0.27
C ILE A 58 11.04 -7.99 -0.83
N SER A 59 11.68 -6.84 -0.65
CA SER A 59 12.63 -6.28 -1.61
C SER A 59 13.83 -7.19 -1.88
N GLU A 60 14.35 -7.87 -0.84
CA GLU A 60 15.52 -8.74 -0.96
C GLU A 60 15.20 -10.11 -1.56
N ASN A 61 14.03 -10.69 -1.22
CA ASN A 61 13.71 -12.07 -1.55
C ASN A 61 12.77 -12.22 -2.74
N TYR A 62 11.99 -11.18 -3.07
CA TYR A 62 11.01 -11.19 -4.14
C TYR A 62 11.22 -10.02 -5.10
N SER A 63 12.49 -9.69 -5.38
CA SER A 63 12.83 -8.60 -6.28
C SER A 63 12.36 -8.89 -7.71
N ASP A 64 11.66 -7.93 -8.30
CA ASP A 64 11.33 -7.91 -9.72
C ASP A 64 12.02 -6.69 -10.35
N PRO A 65 12.72 -6.85 -11.49
CA PRO A 65 13.38 -5.73 -12.16
C PRO A 65 12.44 -4.58 -12.54
N ARG A 66 11.15 -4.84 -12.63
CA ARG A 66 10.11 -3.83 -12.90
C ARG A 66 9.82 -2.95 -11.68
N MET A 67 10.04 -3.47 -10.47
CA MET A 67 9.74 -2.76 -9.21
C MET A 67 10.97 -1.99 -8.76
N LYS A 68 10.84 -0.68 -8.71
CA LYS A 68 11.89 0.24 -8.24
C LYS A 68 11.70 0.64 -6.77
N SER A 69 10.47 0.52 -6.27
CA SER A 69 10.14 0.89 -4.89
C SER A 69 9.13 -0.07 -4.30
N ILE A 70 9.43 -0.56 -3.10
CA ILE A 70 8.53 -1.36 -2.28
C ILE A 70 8.38 -0.64 -0.97
N SER A 71 7.15 -0.34 -0.57
CA SER A 71 6.85 0.33 0.68
C SER A 71 5.77 -0.41 1.47
N VAL A 72 5.95 -0.45 2.77
CA VAL A 72 4.94 -0.91 3.72
C VAL A 72 4.73 0.23 4.71
N GLU A 73 3.53 0.72 4.81
CA GLU A 73 3.17 1.81 5.72
C GLU A 73 2.11 1.36 6.71
N SER A 74 2.23 1.80 7.97
CA SER A 74 1.17 1.59 8.97
C SER A 74 0.44 2.88 9.27
N THR A 75 -0.83 2.75 9.60
CA THR A 75 -1.66 3.84 10.11
C THR A 75 -2.66 3.32 11.13
N THR A 76 -2.91 4.13 12.16
CA THR A 76 -3.93 3.84 13.16
C THR A 76 -5.10 4.77 12.92
N ILE A 77 -6.33 4.24 12.89
CA ILE A 77 -7.51 5.06 12.74
C ILE A 77 -7.89 5.60 14.13
N LEU A 78 -7.67 6.88 14.35
CA LEU A 78 -7.92 7.50 15.65
C LEU A 78 -9.27 8.24 15.76
N ASP A 79 -9.88 8.70 14.64
CA ASP A 79 -11.15 9.45 14.66
C ASP A 79 -11.80 9.63 13.28
N GLY A 80 -13.08 9.98 13.23
CA GLY A 80 -13.89 10.05 12.00
C GLY A 80 -13.40 11.00 10.88
N ILE A 81 -12.55 11.99 11.21
CA ILE A 81 -11.90 12.87 10.21
C ILE A 81 -10.85 12.09 9.40
N TYR A 82 -10.24 11.09 9.99
CA TYR A 82 -9.25 10.25 9.35
C TYR A 82 -9.85 9.32 8.29
N TYR A 83 -11.13 9.12 8.33
CA TYR A 83 -11.87 8.23 7.47
C TYR A 83 -11.83 8.64 5.98
N ASP A 84 -12.14 9.90 5.66
CA ASP A 84 -12.08 10.41 4.28
C ASP A 84 -10.65 10.43 3.75
N TYR A 85 -9.70 10.67 4.64
CA TYR A 85 -8.27 10.59 4.33
C TYR A 85 -7.85 9.16 4.03
N LEU A 86 -8.25 8.20 4.84
CA LEU A 86 -7.95 6.80 4.64
C LEU A 86 -8.57 6.28 3.33
N LYS A 87 -9.82 6.62 3.05
CA LYS A 87 -10.50 6.27 1.81
C LYS A 87 -9.71 6.74 0.58
N THR A 88 -9.24 7.98 0.60
CA THR A 88 -8.43 8.53 -0.48
C THR A 88 -7.06 7.84 -0.56
N ARG A 89 -6.46 7.55 0.58
CA ARG A 89 -5.14 6.95 0.68
C ARG A 89 -5.12 5.49 0.23
N CYS A 90 -6.13 4.70 0.57
CA CYS A 90 -6.25 3.30 0.16
C CYS A 90 -6.11 3.09 -1.37
N TYR A 91 -6.44 4.10 -2.16
CA TYR A 91 -6.30 4.02 -3.62
C TYR A 91 -4.86 4.06 -4.13
N ASN A 92 -3.92 4.43 -3.28
CA ASN A 92 -2.50 4.51 -3.64
C ASN A 92 -1.71 3.26 -3.26
N TYR A 93 -2.39 2.25 -2.71
CA TYR A 93 -1.77 1.00 -2.28
C TYR A 93 -2.27 -0.17 -3.12
N ASP A 94 -1.43 -1.19 -3.26
CA ASP A 94 -1.75 -2.42 -3.97
C ASP A 94 -2.45 -3.43 -3.06
N LEU A 95 -1.96 -3.55 -1.83
CA LEU A 95 -2.53 -4.39 -0.79
C LEU A 95 -2.88 -3.56 0.43
N ILE A 96 -3.99 -3.90 1.07
CA ILE A 96 -4.45 -3.24 2.29
C ILE A 96 -4.72 -4.31 3.34
N ILE A 97 -4.11 -4.17 4.50
CA ILE A 97 -4.26 -5.10 5.61
C ILE A 97 -4.90 -4.37 6.78
N PHE A 98 -5.96 -4.94 7.33
CA PHE A 98 -6.64 -4.42 8.52
C PHE A 98 -6.51 -5.38 9.69
N THR A 99 -6.33 -4.87 10.91
CA THR A 99 -6.66 -5.65 12.10
C THR A 99 -8.18 -5.74 12.27
N GLU A 100 -8.66 -6.80 12.92
CA GLU A 100 -10.10 -7.07 13.06
C GLU A 100 -10.86 -5.94 13.75
N GLY A 101 -10.27 -5.30 14.76
CA GLY A 101 -10.85 -4.14 15.42
C GLY A 101 -11.10 -2.98 14.46
N ASN A 102 -10.09 -2.61 13.67
CA ASN A 102 -10.20 -1.55 12.67
C ASN A 102 -11.13 -1.93 11.50
N MET A 103 -11.19 -3.21 11.16
CA MET A 103 -12.02 -3.72 10.08
C MET A 103 -13.51 -3.55 10.36
N LYS A 104 -13.97 -3.96 11.54
CA LYS A 104 -15.40 -3.92 11.92
C LYS A 104 -16.02 -2.52 11.81
N GLU A 105 -15.25 -1.48 12.09
CA GLU A 105 -15.75 -0.11 12.05
C GLU A 105 -15.71 0.51 10.65
N HIS A 106 -14.78 0.10 9.80
CA HIS A 106 -14.40 0.90 8.64
C HIS A 106 -14.46 0.18 7.29
N LEU A 107 -14.45 -1.15 7.27
CA LEU A 107 -14.31 -1.92 6.05
C LEU A 107 -15.42 -1.66 5.04
N GLY A 108 -16.68 -1.71 5.46
CA GLY A 108 -17.85 -1.55 4.57
C GLY A 108 -17.94 -0.20 3.86
N ARG A 109 -17.08 0.75 4.22
CA ARG A 109 -17.10 2.10 3.66
C ARG A 109 -15.87 2.42 2.80
N VAL A 110 -14.75 1.68 2.98
CA VAL A 110 -13.45 2.03 2.36
C VAL A 110 -13.11 1.15 1.17
N VAL A 111 -13.39 -0.15 1.24
CA VAL A 111 -12.85 -1.15 0.32
C VAL A 111 -13.84 -1.54 -0.78
N PHE A 112 -15.14 -1.27 -0.63
CA PHE A 112 -16.20 -1.89 -1.42
C PHE A 112 -16.73 -1.10 -2.60
N GLU A 113 -16.03 -0.14 -3.15
CA GLU A 113 -16.48 0.53 -4.38
C GLU A 113 -16.34 -0.31 -5.65
N ARG A 114 -15.57 -1.40 -5.64
CA ARG A 114 -15.51 -2.40 -6.72
C ARG A 114 -15.18 -3.78 -6.14
N GLU A 115 -16.04 -4.72 -6.40
CA GLU A 115 -15.82 -6.14 -6.18
C GLU A 115 -14.60 -6.60 -7.00
N ILE A 116 -13.44 -6.71 -6.35
CA ILE A 116 -12.44 -7.62 -6.88
C ILE A 116 -13.00 -8.99 -6.56
N MET A 117 -13.44 -9.70 -7.57
CA MET A 117 -13.85 -11.08 -7.44
C MET A 117 -12.64 -11.88 -7.03
N LEU A 118 -12.50 -12.14 -5.72
CA LEU A 118 -11.45 -13.05 -5.22
C LEU A 118 -11.55 -14.41 -5.88
N SER A 119 -12.75 -14.80 -6.36
CA SER A 119 -12.95 -15.97 -7.21
C SER A 119 -12.03 -16.00 -8.43
N ASP A 120 -11.68 -14.84 -8.97
CA ASP A 120 -10.77 -14.75 -10.12
C ASP A 120 -9.31 -15.10 -9.78
N TYR A 121 -8.99 -15.12 -8.48
CA TYR A 121 -7.67 -15.44 -7.94
C TYR A 121 -7.66 -16.73 -7.13
N ALA A 122 -8.80 -17.40 -6.94
CA ALA A 122 -8.93 -18.60 -6.13
C ALA A 122 -7.97 -19.71 -6.55
N ASP A 123 -7.77 -19.90 -7.85
CA ASP A 123 -6.85 -20.91 -8.39
C ASP A 123 -5.35 -20.58 -8.11
N LEU A 124 -5.07 -19.33 -7.79
CA LEU A 124 -3.71 -18.82 -7.58
C LEU A 124 -3.35 -18.71 -6.09
N LEU A 125 -4.33 -18.84 -5.21
CA LEU A 125 -4.22 -18.61 -3.78
C LEU A 125 -4.66 -19.85 -2.98
N PRO A 126 -4.14 -20.05 -1.76
CA PRO A 126 -4.53 -21.15 -0.91
C PRO A 126 -6.02 -21.10 -0.54
N GLU A 127 -6.67 -22.26 -0.53
CA GLU A 127 -8.09 -22.41 -0.23
C GLU A 127 -8.49 -22.01 1.21
N SER A 128 -7.52 -21.72 2.10
CA SER A 128 -7.78 -21.94 3.51
C SER A 128 -8.35 -20.76 4.27
N ASP A 129 -8.08 -19.51 3.91
CA ASP A 129 -8.31 -18.45 4.88
C ASP A 129 -8.93 -17.20 4.24
N TYR A 130 -10.15 -17.35 3.75
CA TYR A 130 -10.92 -16.22 3.25
C TYR A 130 -11.66 -15.49 4.38
N TYR A 131 -11.68 -14.18 4.30
CA TYR A 131 -12.63 -13.35 5.02
C TYR A 131 -13.91 -13.22 4.20
N TYR A 132 -15.05 -13.57 4.79
CA TYR A 132 -16.36 -13.50 4.15
C TYR A 132 -17.17 -12.36 4.74
N GLU A 133 -17.85 -11.61 3.87
CA GLU A 133 -18.86 -10.65 4.27
C GLU A 133 -20.25 -11.19 3.89
N HIS A 134 -21.22 -11.03 4.80
CA HIS A 134 -22.60 -11.45 4.55
C HIS A 134 -23.39 -10.31 3.90
N ILE A 135 -23.63 -10.41 2.59
CA ILE A 135 -24.33 -9.38 1.82
C ILE A 135 -25.51 -10.04 1.08
N ASN A 136 -26.72 -9.51 1.29
CA ASN A 136 -27.94 -9.98 0.61
C ASN A 136 -28.14 -11.51 0.75
N ASP A 137 -27.99 -12.05 1.96
CA ASP A 137 -28.09 -13.48 2.27
C ASP A 137 -27.06 -14.39 1.58
N MET A 138 -25.95 -13.84 1.12
CA MET A 138 -24.83 -14.57 0.55
C MET A 138 -23.53 -14.24 1.28
N ASP A 139 -22.71 -15.26 1.52
CA ASP A 139 -21.34 -15.09 2.03
C ASP A 139 -20.41 -14.86 0.83
N ILE A 140 -19.91 -13.65 0.69
CA ILE A 140 -19.03 -13.25 -0.40
C ILE A 140 -17.60 -13.17 0.13
N PRO A 141 -16.62 -13.83 -0.51
CA PRO A 141 -15.22 -13.74 -0.11
C PRO A 141 -14.66 -12.38 -0.53
N PHE A 142 -14.24 -11.58 0.45
CA PHE A 142 -13.73 -10.23 0.22
C PHE A 142 -12.24 -10.06 0.45
N GLY A 143 -11.66 -10.87 1.31
CA GLY A 143 -10.26 -10.74 1.71
C GLY A 143 -9.66 -12.07 2.14
N PHE A 144 -8.41 -12.01 2.54
CA PHE A 144 -7.65 -13.15 3.02
C PHE A 144 -7.24 -12.92 4.47
N VAL A 145 -7.32 -13.96 5.29
CA VAL A 145 -6.79 -13.93 6.65
C VAL A 145 -5.28 -14.14 6.59
N VAL A 146 -4.49 -13.15 7.02
CA VAL A 146 -3.02 -13.19 7.01
C VAL A 146 -2.41 -13.37 8.40
N ALA A 147 -3.17 -13.10 9.46
CA ALA A 147 -2.82 -13.44 10.83
C ALA A 147 -4.09 -13.86 11.60
N ASP A 148 -3.99 -14.98 12.31
CA ASP A 148 -5.04 -15.51 13.18
C ASP A 148 -4.38 -16.48 14.17
N GLY A 149 -3.73 -15.93 15.20
CA GLY A 149 -3.11 -16.65 16.32
C GLY A 149 -2.27 -17.90 16.01
N ASP A 150 -2.80 -18.79 15.21
CA ASP A 150 -2.22 -20.10 14.86
C ASP A 150 -1.51 -20.12 13.50
N LEU A 151 -1.60 -19.03 12.70
CA LEU A 151 -0.98 -18.97 11.38
C LEU A 151 0.53 -18.72 11.48
N ASP A 152 1.33 -19.59 10.86
CA ASP A 152 2.78 -19.42 10.69
C ASP A 152 3.06 -19.13 9.21
N ASN A 153 3.15 -17.86 8.87
CA ASN A 153 3.45 -17.39 7.52
C ASN A 153 4.46 -16.23 7.55
N LEU A 154 4.80 -15.66 6.38
CA LEU A 154 5.74 -14.56 6.33
C LEU A 154 5.24 -13.33 7.08
N PHE A 155 3.96 -12.97 6.94
CA PHE A 155 3.39 -11.79 7.59
C PHE A 155 3.52 -11.88 9.12
N THR A 156 3.19 -13.04 9.70
CA THR A 156 3.22 -13.24 11.17
C THR A 156 4.62 -13.14 11.77
N ARG A 157 5.69 -13.27 10.97
CA ARG A 157 7.06 -13.06 11.44
C ARG A 157 7.39 -11.60 11.71
N PHE A 158 6.69 -10.69 11.06
CA PHE A 158 6.85 -9.24 11.21
C PHE A 158 5.72 -8.59 12.03
N TYR A 159 4.66 -9.35 12.35
CA TYR A 159 3.53 -8.88 13.12
C TYR A 159 3.62 -9.38 14.58
N SER A 160 3.67 -8.42 15.50
CA SER A 160 3.77 -8.70 16.95
C SER A 160 2.44 -8.54 17.69
N GLY A 161 1.38 -8.17 17.00
CA GLY A 161 0.04 -8.06 17.55
C GLY A 161 -0.62 -9.43 17.74
N ASP A 162 -1.71 -9.45 18.47
CA ASP A 162 -2.54 -10.63 18.76
C ASP A 162 -3.90 -10.59 18.04
N GLU A 163 -4.20 -9.49 17.36
CA GLU A 163 -5.43 -9.38 16.59
C GLU A 163 -5.37 -10.14 15.27
N ARG A 164 -6.51 -10.67 14.86
CA ARG A 164 -6.69 -11.21 13.53
C ARG A 164 -6.51 -10.12 12.49
N CYS A 165 -5.74 -10.41 11.43
CA CYS A 165 -5.52 -9.48 10.33
C CYS A 165 -6.08 -10.03 9.03
N CYS A 166 -6.75 -9.15 8.27
CA CYS A 166 -7.31 -9.48 6.96
C CYS A 166 -6.69 -8.58 5.89
N LEU A 167 -6.29 -9.20 4.78
CA LEU A 167 -5.68 -8.55 3.61
C LEU A 167 -6.71 -8.43 2.50
N PHE A 168 -6.74 -7.27 1.88
CA PHE A 168 -7.60 -6.92 0.76
C PHE A 168 -6.77 -6.44 -0.42
N LEU A 169 -7.23 -6.77 -1.63
CA LEU A 169 -6.65 -6.28 -2.86
C LEU A 169 -7.22 -4.90 -3.16
N SER A 170 -6.36 -3.94 -3.49
CA SER A 170 -6.83 -2.62 -3.88
C SER A 170 -7.44 -2.65 -5.28
N PRO A 171 -8.68 -2.16 -5.46
CA PRO A 171 -9.34 -2.16 -6.77
C PRO A 171 -8.69 -1.23 -7.80
N ARG A 172 -7.75 -0.40 -7.37
CA ARG A 172 -7.01 0.53 -8.23
C ARG A 172 -5.55 0.19 -8.40
N SER A 173 -5.11 -0.95 -7.85
CA SER A 173 -3.74 -1.39 -8.05
C SER A 173 -3.44 -1.58 -9.54
N VAL A 174 -2.41 -0.92 -10.01
CA VAL A 174 -1.87 -1.12 -11.37
C VAL A 174 -1.00 -2.38 -11.44
N ASN A 175 -0.67 -2.97 -10.30
CA ASN A 175 0.12 -4.19 -10.17
C ASN A 175 -0.74 -5.45 -10.05
N LEU A 176 -2.05 -5.29 -10.17
CA LEU A 176 -3.04 -6.34 -10.31
C LEU A 176 -3.60 -6.27 -11.73
N GLY A 177 -3.24 -7.17 -12.62
CA GLY A 177 -3.55 -7.15 -14.07
C GLY A 177 -5.03 -7.08 -14.47
N GLY A 178 -5.93 -7.03 -13.49
CA GLY A 178 -7.37 -6.96 -13.72
C GLY A 178 -7.90 -5.59 -14.12
N ILE A 179 -7.20 -4.48 -13.82
CA ILE A 179 -7.75 -3.13 -14.02
C ILE A 179 -7.53 -2.62 -15.43
N ASN A 180 -6.40 -2.91 -16.04
CA ASN A 180 -6.03 -2.42 -17.37
C ASN A 180 -6.12 -3.48 -18.47
N GLY A 181 -6.43 -4.75 -18.15
CA GLY A 181 -6.64 -5.81 -19.13
C GLY A 181 -5.41 -6.18 -19.97
N GLU A 182 -4.24 -5.67 -19.62
CA GLU A 182 -3.01 -5.89 -20.35
C GLU A 182 -2.07 -6.79 -19.54
N GLY A 183 -2.04 -8.07 -19.81
CA GLY A 183 -1.10 -9.03 -19.23
C GLY A 183 -1.77 -10.29 -18.66
N GLU A 184 -0.96 -11.33 -18.47
CA GLU A 184 -1.42 -12.55 -17.79
C GLU A 184 -1.44 -12.30 -16.27
N LYS A 185 -2.54 -12.69 -15.59
CA LYS A 185 -2.69 -12.57 -14.13
C LYS A 185 -1.55 -13.22 -13.35
N SER A 186 -0.89 -14.23 -13.92
CA SER A 186 0.22 -14.94 -13.30
C SER A 186 1.49 -14.11 -13.12
N ASP A 187 1.64 -13.03 -13.89
CA ASP A 187 2.84 -12.19 -13.91
C ASP A 187 2.69 -10.95 -13.02
N ASP A 188 1.56 -10.80 -12.33
CA ASP A 188 1.30 -9.68 -11.46
C ASP A 188 2.21 -9.72 -10.23
N TYR A 189 2.95 -8.65 -10.01
CA TYR A 189 3.84 -8.54 -8.86
C TYR A 189 3.08 -8.64 -7.52
N ALA A 190 1.88 -8.10 -7.46
CA ALA A 190 1.02 -8.20 -6.29
C ALA A 190 0.72 -9.67 -5.92
N LEU A 191 0.55 -10.56 -6.91
CA LEU A 191 0.34 -11.98 -6.65
C LEU A 191 1.61 -12.68 -6.18
N ILE A 192 2.79 -12.28 -6.68
CA ILE A 192 4.07 -12.80 -6.20
C ILE A 192 4.23 -12.48 -4.71
N VAL A 193 4.00 -11.22 -4.34
CA VAL A 193 4.07 -10.78 -2.93
C VAL A 193 3.00 -11.46 -2.09
N LEU A 194 1.79 -11.58 -2.60
CA LEU A 194 0.69 -12.22 -1.88
C LEU A 194 1.02 -13.69 -1.56
N ARG A 195 1.52 -14.47 -2.53
CA ARG A 195 1.98 -15.85 -2.31
C ARG A 195 3.09 -15.90 -1.27
N ALA A 196 4.03 -14.95 -1.34
CA ALA A 196 5.11 -14.85 -0.36
C ALA A 196 4.56 -14.64 1.06
N LEU A 197 3.60 -13.74 1.23
CA LEU A 197 2.98 -13.47 2.54
C LEU A 197 2.34 -14.73 3.14
N PHE A 198 1.82 -15.62 2.30
CA PHE A 198 1.24 -16.91 2.73
C PHE A 198 2.25 -18.06 2.82
N GLY A 199 3.54 -17.82 2.52
CA GLY A 199 4.58 -18.84 2.65
C GLY A 199 4.55 -19.91 1.55
N LYS A 200 4.11 -19.55 0.34
CA LYS A 200 4.00 -20.46 -0.82
C LYS A 200 4.86 -20.03 -1.99
#